data_ff7e72c40af5a356875a62d370cfbc43
#
_entry.id   ff7e72c40af5a356875a62d370cfbc43
#
_cell.length_a   1.000
_cell.length_b   1.000
_cell.length_c   1.000
_cell.angle_alpha   90.00
_cell.angle_beta   90.00
_cell.angle_gamma   90.00
#
_symmetry.space_group_name_H-M   'P 1'
#
loop_
_entity.id
_entity.type
_entity.pdbx_description
1 polymer ?
#
loop_
_entity_poly.entity_id
_entity_poly.type
_entity_poly.pdbx_seq_one_letter_code
_entity_poly.pdbx_strand_id
1 'polypeptide(L)'
;MLQVKNSIANNQKYSYLIVFSVAVILRLVPEILAFPYPIGYDVINYYLPILKNFDDHWTSVSNQFPLYIVLLHAITSIFHIDPRIVITASAVLIFGSFSLVIHSIARNIFHLNNYQSIFLSLFVIFQVSVLRTSWDLHKDMLALTITLYCLSYLGTISNISKRIMLTILPLSIISVLSDRMIGFLLTSVYILYSLVKREGMIAILATVTTIIFAVGLFNSIDIITNSMMLGSAANDALQQSYNSLNLGVLFLVMCGILLPTGVIGFMKAKNVILKIPLIISLVGSFTWIIYPNTSALLPDRWIIIFSIFFSIFSGYGFVTLIESKRIAISHKKLNNYLVILIPFLFLGSVFATSPNGSYLNFYGLFHEYVHYYDPMTMQYNSISIPESESLLSLIDWMNNNTPSGSIIMGSKHIRGWMELELENRTFLFSDNITDMLNSNKYSEFYLLDSNLDRHQLQNYSSTLSYNNTDFSLYHLKRIG
;
A
#
# COMPACT_ATOMS: atom_id res chain seq x y z
N MET A 1 2.37 13.57 -45.37
CA MET A 1 3.26 13.30 -44.21
C MET A 1 2.80 13.98 -42.90
N LEU A 2 2.44 15.26 -42.93
CA LEU A 2 1.91 16.00 -41.73
C LEU A 2 0.59 15.43 -41.18
N GLN A 3 -0.37 15.04 -42.04
CA GLN A 3 -1.63 14.45 -41.58
C GLN A 3 -1.47 13.09 -40.92
N VAL A 4 -0.55 12.24 -41.39
CA VAL A 4 -0.22 10.95 -40.76
C VAL A 4 0.47 11.16 -39.40
N LYS A 5 1.37 12.13 -39.30
CA LYS A 5 2.01 12.51 -38.03
C LYS A 5 1.01 13.02 -37.00
N ASN A 6 0.05 13.82 -37.41
CA ASN A 6 -1.02 14.34 -36.54
C ASN A 6 -1.98 13.24 -36.10
N SER A 7 -2.34 12.30 -36.99
CA SER A 7 -3.17 11.13 -36.63
C SER A 7 -2.48 10.20 -35.64
N ILE A 8 -1.19 9.94 -35.81
CA ILE A 8 -0.40 9.12 -34.86
C ILE A 8 -0.28 9.82 -33.51
N ALA A 9 0.00 11.14 -33.50
CA ALA A 9 0.10 11.93 -32.26
C ALA A 9 -1.25 12.00 -31.52
N ASN A 10 -2.35 12.15 -32.22
CA ASN A 10 -3.69 12.11 -31.63
C ASN A 10 -4.01 10.76 -31.03
N ASN A 11 -3.77 9.65 -31.73
CA ASN A 11 -3.97 8.30 -31.21
C ASN A 11 -3.14 8.02 -29.96
N GLN A 12 -1.96 8.62 -29.84
CA GLN A 12 -1.12 8.48 -28.66
C GLN A 12 -1.70 9.22 -27.45
N LYS A 13 -2.19 10.46 -27.63
CA LYS A 13 -2.85 11.22 -26.55
C LYS A 13 -4.09 10.50 -26.01
N TYR A 14 -4.90 9.92 -26.87
CA TYR A 14 -6.08 9.15 -26.46
C TYR A 14 -5.70 7.91 -25.63
N SER A 15 -4.60 7.23 -25.95
CA SER A 15 -4.18 6.06 -25.17
C SER A 15 -3.79 6.41 -23.74
N TYR A 16 -3.08 7.52 -23.53
CA TYR A 16 -2.77 8.02 -22.17
C TYR A 16 -4.04 8.42 -21.43
N LEU A 17 -4.96 9.12 -22.08
CA LEU A 17 -6.21 9.55 -21.45
C LEU A 17 -7.05 8.34 -21.01
N ILE A 18 -7.19 7.32 -21.86
CA ILE A 18 -7.94 6.10 -21.53
C ILE A 18 -7.36 5.43 -20.30
N VAL A 19 -6.06 5.20 -20.29
CA VAL A 19 -5.40 4.48 -19.18
C VAL A 19 -5.52 5.26 -17.88
N PHE A 20 -5.29 6.58 -17.92
CA PHE A 20 -5.45 7.46 -16.75
C PHE A 20 -6.88 7.46 -16.22
N SER A 21 -7.87 7.66 -17.11
CA SER A 21 -9.28 7.73 -16.70
C SER A 21 -9.79 6.42 -16.11
N VAL A 22 -9.41 5.27 -16.69
CA VAL A 22 -9.78 3.96 -16.13
C VAL A 22 -9.16 3.78 -14.73
N ALA A 23 -7.89 4.14 -14.55
CA ALA A 23 -7.24 4.05 -13.26
C ALA A 23 -7.91 4.98 -12.21
N VAL A 24 -8.18 6.23 -12.58
CA VAL A 24 -8.88 7.20 -11.72
C VAL A 24 -10.25 6.68 -11.31
N ILE A 25 -11.06 6.18 -12.25
CA ILE A 25 -12.38 5.64 -11.96
C ILE A 25 -12.26 4.42 -11.03
N LEU A 26 -11.37 3.48 -11.34
CA LEU A 26 -11.17 2.28 -10.54
C LEU A 26 -10.81 2.61 -9.08
N ARG A 27 -9.98 3.62 -8.87
CA ARG A 27 -9.54 4.03 -7.53
C ARG A 27 -10.57 4.91 -6.81
N LEU A 28 -11.37 5.65 -7.56
CA LEU A 28 -12.39 6.55 -6.99
C LEU A 28 -13.61 5.78 -6.46
N VAL A 29 -13.98 4.67 -7.08
CA VAL A 29 -15.16 3.88 -6.69
C VAL A 29 -15.17 3.51 -5.20
N PRO A 30 -14.13 2.86 -4.64
CA PRO A 30 -14.14 2.53 -3.21
C PRO A 30 -14.13 3.75 -2.31
N GLU A 31 -13.56 4.88 -2.72
CA GLU A 31 -13.60 6.13 -1.96
C GLU A 31 -15.02 6.73 -1.90
N ILE A 32 -15.77 6.64 -2.99
CA ILE A 32 -17.19 7.08 -3.01
C ILE A 32 -18.03 6.18 -2.11
N LEU A 33 -17.79 4.88 -2.13
CA LEU A 33 -18.53 3.93 -1.30
C LEU A 33 -18.27 4.13 0.20
N ALA A 34 -17.07 4.54 0.58
CA ALA A 34 -16.66 4.76 1.96
C ALA A 34 -16.86 6.20 2.46
N PHE A 35 -17.30 7.13 1.59
CA PHE A 35 -17.46 8.53 1.95
C PHE A 35 -18.31 8.71 3.24
N PRO A 36 -17.93 9.60 4.18
CA PRO A 36 -16.95 10.69 4.07
C PRO A 36 -15.51 10.32 4.47
N TYR A 37 -15.23 9.10 4.85
CA TYR A 37 -13.89 8.68 5.26
C TYR A 37 -13.17 7.97 4.10
N PRO A 38 -11.88 8.30 3.86
CA PRO A 38 -11.09 7.57 2.88
C PRO A 38 -10.83 6.14 3.37
N ILE A 39 -10.62 5.22 2.43
CA ILE A 39 -10.33 3.83 2.73
C ILE A 39 -8.87 3.62 3.10
N GLY A 40 -8.61 2.57 3.86
CA GLY A 40 -7.27 2.05 4.18
C GLY A 40 -6.91 2.19 5.65
N TYR A 41 -6.23 1.17 6.17
CA TYR A 41 -5.81 1.15 7.57
C TYR A 41 -4.81 2.26 7.90
N ASP A 42 -3.74 2.38 7.11
CA ASP A 42 -2.73 3.44 7.31
C ASP A 42 -3.35 4.84 7.14
N VAL A 43 -4.39 4.96 6.33
CA VAL A 43 -5.09 6.23 6.13
C VAL A 43 -5.81 6.67 7.39
N ILE A 44 -6.61 5.80 7.96
CA ILE A 44 -7.42 6.09 9.15
C ILE A 44 -6.57 6.11 10.43
N ASN A 45 -5.61 5.17 10.57
CA ASN A 45 -4.87 5.03 11.81
C ASN A 45 -3.57 5.87 11.88
N TYR A 46 -3.08 6.39 10.75
CA TYR A 46 -1.84 7.18 10.72
C TYR A 46 -1.99 8.50 9.98
N TYR A 47 -2.42 8.52 8.71
CA TYR A 47 -2.35 9.75 7.93
C TYR A 47 -3.34 10.81 8.39
N LEU A 48 -4.61 10.46 8.60
CA LEU A 48 -5.63 11.41 9.05
C LEU A 48 -5.36 11.96 10.46
N PRO A 49 -5.10 11.13 11.50
CA PRO A 49 -4.76 11.64 12.83
C PRO A 49 -3.54 12.56 12.83
N ILE A 50 -2.50 12.19 12.10
CA ILE A 50 -1.29 13.01 11.96
C ILE A 50 -1.61 14.34 11.29
N LEU A 51 -2.41 14.36 10.22
CA LEU A 51 -2.75 15.61 9.54
C LEU A 51 -3.68 16.50 10.34
N LYS A 52 -4.54 15.92 11.19
CA LYS A 52 -5.42 16.66 12.10
C LYS A 52 -4.62 17.35 13.21
N ASN A 53 -3.58 16.69 13.73
CA ASN A 53 -2.74 17.16 14.84
C ASN A 53 -1.25 17.13 14.48
N PHE A 54 -0.87 17.78 13.37
CA PHE A 54 0.46 17.64 12.78
C PHE A 54 1.59 18.06 13.71
N ASP A 55 1.43 19.16 14.44
CA ASP A 55 2.46 19.68 15.33
C ASP A 55 2.76 18.72 16.48
N ASP A 56 1.75 18.07 17.04
CA ASP A 56 1.90 17.08 18.11
C ASP A 56 2.60 15.80 17.63
N HIS A 57 2.45 15.47 16.36
CA HIS A 57 3.02 14.27 15.74
C HIS A 57 4.34 14.50 15.02
N TRP A 58 4.82 15.74 14.92
CA TRP A 58 6.01 16.09 14.12
C TRP A 58 7.24 15.24 14.43
N THR A 59 7.55 14.99 15.71
CA THR A 59 8.70 14.18 16.11
C THR A 59 8.62 12.75 15.61
N SER A 60 7.44 12.15 15.60
CA SER A 60 7.24 10.80 15.09
C SER A 60 7.26 10.76 13.55
N VAL A 61 6.74 11.81 12.91
CA VAL A 61 6.69 11.94 11.45
C VAL A 61 8.08 12.17 10.87
N SER A 62 8.85 13.10 11.45
CA SER A 62 10.19 13.46 10.96
C SER A 62 11.17 12.29 10.92
N ASN A 63 10.95 11.28 11.78
CA ASN A 63 11.80 10.11 11.88
C ASN A 63 11.40 8.95 10.93
N GLN A 64 10.37 9.11 10.08
CA GLN A 64 9.79 8.00 9.29
C GLN A 64 9.74 8.24 7.78
N PHE A 65 10.67 8.96 7.17
CA PHE A 65 10.59 9.32 5.74
C PHE A 65 9.31 10.12 5.45
N PRO A 66 9.24 11.36 5.92
CA PRO A 66 8.00 12.09 6.14
C PRO A 66 7.43 12.79 4.90
N LEU A 67 8.11 12.76 3.74
CA LEU A 67 7.84 13.69 2.63
C LEU A 67 6.38 13.63 2.16
N TYR A 68 5.79 12.44 2.06
CA TYR A 68 4.40 12.30 1.64
C TYR A 68 3.45 13.04 2.58
N ILE A 69 3.59 12.82 3.89
CA ILE A 69 2.74 13.46 4.91
C ILE A 69 2.96 14.97 4.96
N VAL A 70 4.22 15.41 4.86
CA VAL A 70 4.56 16.85 4.81
C VAL A 70 3.92 17.52 3.60
N LEU A 71 3.93 16.87 2.43
CA LEU A 71 3.25 17.40 1.24
C LEU A 71 1.73 17.50 1.43
N LEU A 72 1.10 16.48 2.02
CA LEU A 72 -0.32 16.53 2.31
C LEU A 72 -0.64 17.63 3.33
N HIS A 73 0.14 17.75 4.39
CA HIS A 73 -0.03 18.82 5.39
C HIS A 73 0.15 20.20 4.76
N ALA A 74 1.13 20.40 3.92
CA ALA A 74 1.31 21.66 3.22
C ALA A 74 0.10 22.03 2.35
N ILE A 75 -0.49 21.06 1.64
CA ILE A 75 -1.70 21.28 0.83
C ILE A 75 -2.88 21.61 1.73
N THR A 76 -3.12 20.86 2.80
CA THR A 76 -4.23 21.11 3.73
C THR A 76 -4.12 22.48 4.38
N SER A 77 -2.92 22.85 4.82
CA SER A 77 -2.68 24.13 5.54
C SER A 77 -2.73 25.34 4.60
N ILE A 78 -2.16 25.26 3.40
CA ILE A 78 -2.14 26.38 2.45
C ILE A 78 -3.53 26.66 1.88
N PHE A 79 -4.28 25.61 1.54
CA PHE A 79 -5.57 25.74 0.87
C PHE A 79 -6.75 25.61 1.84
N HIS A 80 -6.53 25.33 3.12
CA HIS A 80 -7.57 25.11 4.13
C HIS A 80 -8.60 24.05 3.72
N ILE A 81 -8.14 22.99 3.04
CA ILE A 81 -8.99 21.89 2.58
C ILE A 81 -9.01 20.79 3.65
N ASP A 82 -10.16 20.15 3.83
CA ASP A 82 -10.29 18.99 4.73
C ASP A 82 -9.24 17.91 4.39
N PRO A 83 -8.45 17.43 5.36
CA PRO A 83 -7.46 16.37 5.16
C PRO A 83 -8.01 15.12 4.47
N ARG A 84 -9.28 14.74 4.74
CA ARG A 84 -9.95 13.60 4.10
C ARG A 84 -10.00 13.74 2.59
N ILE A 85 -10.38 14.93 2.11
CA ILE A 85 -10.46 15.24 0.67
C ILE A 85 -9.07 15.22 0.04
N VAL A 86 -8.07 15.79 0.72
CA VAL A 86 -6.69 15.86 0.21
C VAL A 86 -6.10 14.46 0.07
N ILE A 87 -6.28 13.60 1.07
CA ILE A 87 -5.81 12.20 1.02
C ILE A 87 -6.49 11.44 -0.12
N THR A 88 -7.81 11.48 -0.20
CA THR A 88 -8.59 10.83 -1.27
C THR A 88 -8.14 11.29 -2.65
N ALA A 89 -8.07 12.60 -2.86
CA ALA A 89 -7.63 13.16 -4.14
C ALA A 89 -6.20 12.74 -4.49
N SER A 90 -5.28 12.77 -3.50
CA SER A 90 -3.89 12.37 -3.71
C SER A 90 -3.78 10.90 -4.10
N ALA A 91 -4.50 9.99 -3.43
CA ALA A 91 -4.52 8.56 -3.73
C ALA A 91 -4.98 8.28 -5.17
N VAL A 92 -6.09 8.92 -5.58
CA VAL A 92 -6.64 8.80 -6.93
C VAL A 92 -5.67 9.32 -8.00
N LEU A 93 -5.04 10.48 -7.76
CA LEU A 93 -4.08 11.09 -8.69
C LEU A 93 -2.78 10.28 -8.76
N ILE A 94 -2.27 9.77 -7.65
CA ILE A 94 -1.08 8.92 -7.62
C ILE A 94 -1.34 7.64 -8.42
N PHE A 95 -2.49 7.00 -8.23
CA PHE A 95 -2.86 5.79 -8.96
C PHE A 95 -3.04 6.03 -10.46
N GLY A 96 -3.69 7.14 -10.83
CA GLY A 96 -3.77 7.59 -12.22
C GLY A 96 -2.38 7.81 -12.82
N SER A 97 -1.48 8.48 -12.10
CA SER A 97 -0.09 8.74 -12.52
C SER A 97 0.70 7.43 -12.66
N PHE A 98 0.53 6.48 -11.75
CA PHE A 98 1.13 5.16 -11.84
C PHE A 98 0.76 4.46 -13.16
N SER A 99 -0.53 4.50 -13.54
CA SER A 99 -0.99 3.90 -14.79
C SER A 99 -0.33 4.52 -16.03
N LEU A 100 -0.11 5.85 -16.02
CA LEU A 100 0.62 6.56 -17.09
C LEU A 100 2.08 6.12 -17.17
N VAL A 101 2.72 5.90 -16.02
CA VAL A 101 4.10 5.44 -15.97
C VAL A 101 4.21 4.01 -16.53
N ILE A 102 3.29 3.11 -16.19
CA ILE A 102 3.24 1.76 -16.77
C ILE A 102 3.03 1.83 -18.29
N HIS A 103 2.15 2.71 -18.77
CA HIS A 103 1.96 2.93 -20.20
C HIS A 103 3.24 3.45 -20.88
N SER A 104 3.97 4.35 -20.21
CA SER A 104 5.27 4.85 -20.70
C SER A 104 6.32 3.73 -20.77
N ILE A 105 6.40 2.85 -19.75
CA ILE A 105 7.26 1.66 -19.76
C ILE A 105 6.92 0.75 -20.95
N ALA A 106 5.64 0.48 -21.16
CA ALA A 106 5.16 -0.33 -22.28
C ALA A 106 5.60 0.23 -23.64
N ARG A 107 5.49 1.54 -23.80
CA ARG A 107 5.86 2.24 -25.05
C ARG A 107 7.36 2.36 -25.24
N ASN A 108 8.05 2.80 -24.21
CA ASN A 108 9.43 3.28 -24.35
C ASN A 108 10.46 2.17 -24.10
N ILE A 109 10.17 1.23 -23.19
CA ILE A 109 11.10 0.14 -22.85
C ILE A 109 10.78 -1.12 -23.64
N PHE A 110 9.50 -1.49 -23.72
CA PHE A 110 9.10 -2.70 -24.44
C PHE A 110 8.74 -2.44 -25.90
N HIS A 111 8.73 -1.18 -26.35
CA HIS A 111 8.43 -0.76 -27.73
C HIS A 111 7.10 -1.28 -28.26
N LEU A 112 6.09 -1.37 -27.38
CA LEU A 112 4.75 -1.83 -27.73
C LEU A 112 3.97 -0.78 -28.50
N ASN A 113 3.02 -1.24 -29.35
CA ASN A 113 2.08 -0.33 -29.99
C ASN A 113 1.01 0.19 -29.00
N ASN A 114 0.14 1.12 -29.42
CA ASN A 114 -0.83 1.76 -28.55
C ASN A 114 -1.77 0.75 -27.87
N TYR A 115 -2.34 -0.21 -28.61
CA TYR A 115 -3.27 -1.20 -28.06
C TYR A 115 -2.58 -2.14 -27.06
N GLN A 116 -1.39 -2.58 -27.37
CA GLN A 116 -0.58 -3.42 -26.48
C GLN A 116 -0.19 -2.67 -25.20
N SER A 117 0.12 -1.38 -25.33
CA SER A 117 0.47 -0.54 -24.19
C SER A 117 -0.72 -0.27 -23.27
N ILE A 118 -1.92 -0.02 -23.85
CA ILE A 118 -3.17 0.06 -23.09
C ILE A 118 -3.44 -1.27 -22.38
N PHE A 119 -3.35 -2.40 -23.10
CA PHE A 119 -3.54 -3.72 -22.53
C PHE A 119 -2.61 -3.94 -21.33
N LEU A 120 -1.30 -3.72 -21.50
CA LEU A 120 -0.33 -3.94 -20.42
C LEU A 120 -0.64 -3.04 -19.22
N SER A 121 -0.97 -1.77 -19.46
CA SER A 121 -1.28 -0.83 -18.37
C SER A 121 -2.53 -1.25 -17.61
N LEU A 122 -3.61 -1.58 -18.31
CA LEU A 122 -4.86 -2.06 -17.70
C LEU A 122 -4.62 -3.39 -16.96
N PHE A 123 -3.89 -4.32 -17.58
CA PHE A 123 -3.54 -5.59 -16.95
C PHE A 123 -2.85 -5.38 -15.60
N VAL A 124 -1.90 -4.45 -15.51
CA VAL A 124 -1.15 -4.16 -14.28
C VAL A 124 -2.02 -3.47 -13.23
N ILE A 125 -2.79 -2.44 -13.59
CA ILE A 125 -3.60 -1.71 -12.60
C ILE A 125 -4.75 -2.53 -12.00
N PHE A 126 -5.19 -3.58 -12.68
CA PHE A 126 -6.18 -4.51 -12.15
C PHE A 126 -5.59 -5.65 -11.33
N GLN A 127 -4.26 -5.69 -11.14
CA GLN A 127 -3.66 -6.65 -10.24
C GLN A 127 -3.93 -6.29 -8.78
N VAL A 128 -4.23 -7.31 -8.00
CA VAL A 128 -4.61 -7.15 -6.61
C VAL A 128 -3.51 -6.48 -5.79
N SER A 129 -2.24 -6.84 -6.01
CA SER A 129 -1.11 -6.19 -5.35
C SER A 129 -1.02 -4.69 -5.62
N VAL A 130 -1.36 -4.26 -6.83
CA VAL A 130 -1.38 -2.84 -7.23
C VAL A 130 -2.55 -2.10 -6.57
N LEU A 131 -3.75 -2.70 -6.61
CA LEU A 131 -4.94 -2.15 -5.94
C LEU A 131 -4.70 -2.04 -4.43
N ARG A 132 -4.19 -3.10 -3.80
CA ARG A 132 -3.86 -3.14 -2.38
C ARG A 132 -2.90 -2.00 -2.00
N THR A 133 -1.83 -1.81 -2.76
CA THR A 133 -0.86 -0.74 -2.51
C THR A 133 -1.50 0.63 -2.64
N SER A 134 -2.38 0.83 -3.61
CA SER A 134 -3.06 2.10 -3.83
C SER A 134 -4.07 2.46 -2.73
N TRP A 135 -4.59 1.48 -2.01
CA TRP A 135 -5.62 1.71 -0.99
C TRP A 135 -5.06 2.07 0.37
N ASP A 136 -3.92 1.52 0.72
CA ASP A 136 -3.39 1.60 2.07
C ASP A 136 -1.99 2.23 2.13
N LEU A 137 -1.14 1.85 1.19
CA LEU A 137 0.27 2.21 1.17
C LEU A 137 0.53 3.42 0.23
N HIS A 138 -0.15 4.53 0.48
CA HIS A 138 -0.10 5.70 -0.42
C HIS A 138 1.32 6.26 -0.62
N LYS A 139 2.13 6.31 0.45
CA LYS A 139 3.53 6.75 0.38
C LYS A 139 4.39 5.82 -0.46
N ASP A 140 4.17 4.51 -0.33
CA ASP A 140 4.85 3.48 -1.13
C ASP A 140 4.45 3.61 -2.60
N MET A 141 3.14 3.83 -2.87
CA MET A 141 2.62 4.01 -4.22
C MET A 141 3.17 5.26 -4.91
N LEU A 142 3.28 6.39 -4.16
CA LEU A 142 3.94 7.61 -4.65
C LEU A 142 5.41 7.34 -5.00
N ALA A 143 6.16 6.79 -4.03
CA ALA A 143 7.58 6.47 -4.21
C ALA A 143 7.80 5.51 -5.37
N LEU A 144 6.97 4.47 -5.50
CA LEU A 144 7.03 3.49 -6.57
C LEU A 144 6.71 4.11 -7.95
N THR A 145 5.70 4.98 -8.02
CA THR A 145 5.34 5.69 -9.25
C THR A 145 6.52 6.52 -9.76
N ILE A 146 7.14 7.28 -8.86
CA ILE A 146 8.32 8.11 -9.20
C ILE A 146 9.50 7.22 -9.57
N THR A 147 9.76 6.15 -8.82
CA THR A 147 10.82 5.17 -9.10
C THR A 147 10.65 4.61 -10.52
N LEU A 148 9.49 4.08 -10.85
CA LEU A 148 9.20 3.51 -12.17
C LEU A 148 9.34 4.55 -13.28
N TYR A 149 8.94 5.80 -13.03
CA TYR A 149 9.15 6.90 -13.97
C TYR A 149 10.65 7.14 -14.23
N CYS A 150 11.47 7.24 -13.17
CA CYS A 150 12.91 7.40 -13.28
C CYS A 150 13.55 6.23 -14.04
N LEU A 151 13.16 5.00 -13.74
CA LEU A 151 13.66 3.79 -14.43
C LEU A 151 13.20 3.75 -15.89
N SER A 152 11.96 4.14 -16.18
CA SER A 152 11.44 4.23 -17.55
C SER A 152 12.27 5.23 -18.37
N TYR A 153 12.55 6.37 -17.78
CA TYR A 153 13.32 7.42 -18.46
C TYR A 153 14.78 7.00 -18.68
N LEU A 154 15.45 6.48 -17.66
CA LEU A 154 16.83 5.98 -17.76
C LEU A 154 16.96 4.79 -18.74
N GLY A 155 15.93 3.96 -18.83
CA GLY A 155 15.93 2.81 -19.73
C GLY A 155 15.87 3.16 -21.21
N THR A 156 15.50 4.39 -21.56
CA THR A 156 15.37 4.85 -22.96
C THR A 156 16.58 5.62 -23.47
N ILE A 157 17.47 6.02 -22.59
CA ILE A 157 18.56 6.94 -22.91
C ILE A 157 19.87 6.17 -23.00
N SER A 158 20.63 6.41 -24.04
CA SER A 158 21.98 5.85 -24.21
C SER A 158 23.03 6.58 -23.39
N ASN A 159 22.91 7.92 -23.25
CA ASN A 159 23.84 8.76 -22.50
C ASN A 159 23.07 9.79 -21.66
N ILE A 160 23.36 9.87 -20.37
CA ILE A 160 22.71 10.79 -19.45
C ILE A 160 23.37 12.17 -19.54
N SER A 161 22.64 13.16 -20.05
CA SER A 161 23.09 14.55 -20.06
C SER A 161 22.83 15.25 -18.71
N LYS A 162 23.53 16.37 -18.44
CA LYS A 162 23.30 17.19 -17.25
C LYS A 162 21.83 17.62 -17.11
N ARG A 163 21.14 17.90 -18.23
CA ARG A 163 19.74 18.32 -18.25
C ARG A 163 18.81 17.18 -17.75
N ILE A 164 19.13 15.95 -18.14
CA ILE A 164 18.40 14.76 -17.69
C ILE A 164 18.58 14.57 -16.18
N MET A 165 19.82 14.76 -15.72
CA MET A 165 20.16 14.67 -14.29
C MET A 165 19.34 15.65 -13.44
N LEU A 166 19.15 16.90 -13.91
CA LEU A 166 18.36 17.92 -13.23
C LEU A 166 16.88 17.53 -13.06
N THR A 167 16.36 16.60 -13.86
CA THR A 167 14.99 16.09 -13.72
C THR A 167 14.95 14.84 -12.83
N ILE A 168 15.85 13.87 -13.07
CA ILE A 168 15.82 12.58 -12.38
C ILE A 168 16.26 12.71 -10.93
N LEU A 169 17.27 13.51 -10.63
CA LEU A 169 17.81 13.63 -9.28
C LEU A 169 16.77 14.14 -8.26
N PRO A 170 16.05 15.25 -8.48
CA PRO A 170 15.01 15.68 -7.55
C PRO A 170 13.90 14.63 -7.37
N LEU A 171 13.46 14.01 -8.46
CA LEU A 171 12.46 12.96 -8.39
C LEU A 171 12.94 11.75 -7.60
N SER A 172 14.21 11.36 -7.78
CA SER A 172 14.79 10.26 -6.99
C SER A 172 14.88 10.62 -5.50
N ILE A 173 15.21 11.86 -5.16
CA ILE A 173 15.21 12.36 -3.79
C ILE A 173 13.79 12.29 -3.19
N ILE A 174 12.79 12.75 -3.94
CA ILE A 174 11.38 12.65 -3.51
C ILE A 174 10.98 11.21 -3.27
N SER A 175 11.33 10.28 -4.16
CA SER A 175 11.03 8.87 -3.98
C SER A 175 11.68 8.30 -2.73
N VAL A 176 12.98 8.56 -2.51
CA VAL A 176 13.73 8.07 -1.34
C VAL A 176 13.17 8.63 -0.03
N LEU A 177 12.78 9.90 0.01
CA LEU A 177 12.23 10.54 1.21
C LEU A 177 10.75 10.21 1.45
N SER A 178 10.05 9.63 0.47
CA SER A 178 8.63 9.26 0.63
C SER A 178 8.47 7.91 1.31
N ASP A 179 9.30 6.91 0.96
CA ASP A 179 9.20 5.58 1.54
C ASP A 179 10.55 4.88 1.69
N ARG A 180 10.73 4.21 2.83
CA ARG A 180 11.98 3.53 3.19
C ARG A 180 12.30 2.34 2.27
N MET A 181 11.31 1.49 1.99
CA MET A 181 11.54 0.27 1.21
C MET A 181 11.77 0.59 -0.26
N ILE A 182 10.98 1.47 -0.82
CA ILE A 182 11.13 1.91 -2.20
C ILE A 182 12.40 2.76 -2.36
N GLY A 183 12.75 3.56 -1.35
CA GLY A 183 14.02 4.29 -1.31
C GLY A 183 15.23 3.37 -1.32
N PHE A 184 15.21 2.30 -0.53
CA PHE A 184 16.22 1.24 -0.57
C PHE A 184 16.29 0.57 -1.96
N LEU A 185 15.13 0.21 -2.51
CA LEU A 185 15.03 -0.42 -3.83
C LEU A 185 15.64 0.48 -4.91
N LEU A 186 15.24 1.74 -4.98
CA LEU A 186 15.74 2.70 -5.98
C LEU A 186 17.26 2.91 -5.88
N THR A 187 17.75 3.11 -4.66
CA THR A 187 19.17 3.28 -4.38
C THR A 187 19.98 2.06 -4.82
N SER A 188 19.50 0.86 -4.45
CA SER A 188 20.13 -0.41 -4.85
C SER A 188 20.12 -0.62 -6.37
N VAL A 189 19.03 -0.23 -7.04
CA VAL A 189 18.95 -0.26 -8.51
C VAL A 189 20.00 0.66 -9.13
N TYR A 190 20.16 1.87 -8.63
CA TYR A 190 21.15 2.80 -9.17
C TYR A 190 22.59 2.31 -8.95
N ILE A 191 22.90 1.75 -7.78
CA ILE A 191 24.20 1.13 -7.50
C ILE A 191 24.49 0.01 -8.52
N LEU A 192 23.60 -0.98 -8.62
CA LEU A 192 23.80 -2.11 -9.52
C LEU A 192 23.83 -1.68 -10.99
N TYR A 193 22.95 -0.74 -11.38
CA TYR A 193 22.91 -0.26 -12.77
C TYR A 193 24.17 0.55 -13.13
N SER A 194 24.74 1.31 -12.18
CA SER A 194 25.99 2.03 -12.35
C SER A 194 27.17 1.07 -12.61
N LEU A 195 27.20 -0.07 -11.90
CA LEU A 195 28.21 -1.11 -12.10
C LEU A 195 28.09 -1.77 -13.48
N VAL A 196 26.87 -2.01 -13.94
CA VAL A 196 26.61 -2.63 -15.27
C VAL A 196 26.93 -1.66 -16.40
N LYS A 197 26.52 -0.40 -16.30
CA LYS A 197 26.70 0.60 -17.38
C LYS A 197 28.03 1.32 -17.32
N ARG A 198 28.67 1.37 -16.16
CA ARG A 198 29.94 2.11 -15.91
C ARG A 198 29.85 3.60 -16.30
N GLU A 199 28.69 4.22 -16.12
CA GLU A 199 28.42 5.60 -16.48
C GLU A 199 28.47 6.50 -15.23
N GLY A 200 29.33 7.52 -15.26
CA GLY A 200 29.58 8.39 -14.10
C GLY A 200 28.37 9.14 -13.59
N MET A 201 27.41 9.51 -14.46
CA MET A 201 26.20 10.21 -14.06
C MET A 201 25.25 9.29 -13.24
N ILE A 202 25.20 7.99 -13.56
CA ILE A 202 24.44 7.02 -12.77
C ILE A 202 25.14 6.80 -11.42
N ALA A 203 26.46 6.80 -11.39
CA ALA A 203 27.20 6.71 -10.13
C ALA A 203 26.93 7.91 -9.21
N ILE A 204 26.79 9.12 -9.76
CA ILE A 204 26.40 10.32 -8.99
C ILE A 204 24.96 10.13 -8.42
N LEU A 205 23.99 9.66 -9.23
CA LEU A 205 22.64 9.34 -8.75
C LEU A 205 22.68 8.32 -7.60
N ALA A 206 23.43 7.25 -7.78
CA ALA A 206 23.61 6.21 -6.75
C ALA A 206 24.20 6.80 -5.46
N THR A 207 25.25 7.62 -5.56
CA THR A 207 25.92 8.22 -4.40
C THR A 207 24.98 9.17 -3.65
N VAL A 208 24.32 10.09 -4.36
CA VAL A 208 23.43 11.08 -3.73
C VAL A 208 22.25 10.39 -3.07
N THR A 209 21.58 9.44 -3.77
CA THR A 209 20.46 8.71 -3.19
C THR A 209 20.88 7.84 -2.00
N THR A 210 22.09 7.24 -2.02
CA THR A 210 22.65 6.50 -0.89
C THR A 210 22.85 7.38 0.33
N ILE A 211 23.43 8.58 0.15
CA ILE A 211 23.66 9.51 1.26
C ILE A 211 22.31 9.92 1.88
N ILE A 212 21.34 10.31 1.05
CA ILE A 212 20.02 10.74 1.55
C ILE A 212 19.31 9.59 2.25
N PHE A 213 19.36 8.39 1.69
CA PHE A 213 18.77 7.20 2.30
C PHE A 213 19.44 6.87 3.64
N ALA A 214 20.78 6.93 3.70
CA ALA A 214 21.53 6.69 4.95
C ALA A 214 21.16 7.71 6.03
N VAL A 215 21.07 9.01 5.70
CA VAL A 215 20.63 10.05 6.64
C VAL A 215 19.21 9.76 7.14
N GLY A 216 18.28 9.39 6.24
CA GLY A 216 16.93 9.01 6.63
C GLY A 216 16.88 7.78 7.56
N LEU A 217 17.73 6.77 7.31
CA LEU A 217 17.86 5.60 8.18
C LEU A 217 18.43 5.97 9.55
N PHE A 218 19.47 6.81 9.62
CA PHE A 218 20.05 7.22 10.89
C PHE A 218 19.02 7.91 11.79
N ASN A 219 18.17 8.76 11.22
CA ASN A 219 17.10 9.41 11.97
C ASN A 219 16.01 8.43 12.45
N SER A 220 15.86 7.27 11.80
CA SER A 220 14.86 6.25 12.15
C SER A 220 15.43 5.09 12.98
N ILE A 221 16.72 5.09 13.31
CA ILE A 221 17.39 4.00 14.05
C ILE A 221 16.71 3.74 15.41
N ASP A 222 16.37 4.78 16.15
CA ASP A 222 15.74 4.63 17.46
C ASP A 222 14.37 3.94 17.37
N ILE A 223 13.62 4.20 16.32
CA ILE A 223 12.34 3.55 16.08
C ILE A 223 12.56 2.08 15.70
N ILE A 224 13.57 1.80 14.88
CA ILE A 224 13.90 0.43 14.45
C ILE A 224 14.40 -0.39 15.65
N THR A 225 15.30 0.16 16.45
CA THR A 225 15.83 -0.53 17.64
C THR A 225 14.76 -0.71 18.71
N ASN A 226 13.91 0.27 18.95
CA ASN A 226 12.79 0.15 19.88
C ASN A 226 11.75 -0.85 19.40
N SER A 227 11.45 -0.90 18.10
CA SER A 227 10.56 -1.93 17.53
C SER A 227 11.18 -3.33 17.60
N MET A 228 12.49 -3.45 17.48
CA MET A 228 13.20 -4.72 17.69
C MET A 228 13.27 -5.13 19.17
N MET A 229 13.37 -4.18 20.10
CA MET A 229 13.43 -4.46 21.54
C MET A 229 12.05 -4.67 22.17
N LEU A 230 11.04 -3.91 21.76
CA LEU A 230 9.63 -4.16 22.14
C LEU A 230 9.10 -5.48 21.56
N GLY A 231 9.80 -6.00 20.56
CA GLY A 231 9.51 -7.25 19.89
C GLY A 231 9.57 -8.52 20.74
N SER A 232 9.95 -8.49 22.01
CA SER A 232 10.01 -9.73 22.78
C SER A 232 8.65 -10.18 23.33
N ALA A 233 7.71 -9.29 23.60
CA ALA A 233 6.38 -9.66 24.13
C ALA A 233 5.26 -9.61 23.07
N ALA A 234 5.38 -8.73 22.05
CA ALA A 234 4.52 -8.74 20.86
C ALA A 234 4.95 -9.79 19.82
N ASN A 235 6.08 -10.46 20.05
CA ASN A 235 6.71 -11.37 19.09
C ASN A 235 5.93 -12.65 18.86
N ASP A 236 5.23 -13.20 19.85
CA ASP A 236 4.60 -14.51 19.67
C ASP A 236 3.44 -14.47 18.66
N ALA A 237 2.63 -13.41 18.67
CA ALA A 237 1.52 -13.26 17.73
C ALA A 237 2.02 -12.81 16.33
N LEU A 238 2.97 -11.86 16.28
CA LEU A 238 3.61 -11.47 15.02
C LEU A 238 4.46 -12.61 14.44
N GLN A 239 5.07 -13.42 15.29
CA GLN A 239 5.91 -14.56 14.88
C GLN A 239 5.10 -15.67 14.22
N GLN A 240 3.87 -15.91 14.65
CA GLN A 240 2.95 -16.84 13.96
C GLN A 240 2.56 -16.32 12.58
N SER A 241 2.42 -15.02 12.39
CA SER A 241 1.99 -14.43 11.12
C SER A 241 3.08 -14.44 10.04
N TYR A 242 4.36 -14.44 10.41
CA TYR A 242 5.49 -14.56 9.47
C TYR A 242 5.97 -16.00 9.28
N ASN A 243 5.10 -16.96 9.54
CA ASN A 243 5.37 -18.36 9.24
C ASN A 243 5.67 -18.53 7.74
N SER A 244 6.64 -19.37 7.42
CA SER A 244 7.05 -19.68 6.05
C SER A 244 5.90 -20.15 5.16
N LEU A 245 4.94 -20.87 5.74
CA LEU A 245 3.75 -21.32 5.01
C LEU A 245 2.87 -20.13 4.59
N ASN A 246 2.61 -19.20 5.51
CA ASN A 246 1.78 -18.01 5.25
C ASN A 246 2.39 -17.12 4.17
N LEU A 247 3.69 -16.86 4.24
CA LEU A 247 4.40 -16.11 3.23
C LEU A 247 4.45 -16.82 1.88
N GLY A 248 4.61 -18.15 1.89
CA GLY A 248 4.53 -18.98 0.69
C GLY A 248 3.16 -18.94 0.03
N VAL A 249 2.08 -19.04 0.81
CA VAL A 249 0.70 -18.90 0.31
C VAL A 249 0.45 -17.49 -0.22
N LEU A 250 0.86 -16.45 0.49
CA LEU A 250 0.76 -15.06 0.02
C LEU A 250 1.47 -14.87 -1.32
N PHE A 251 2.70 -15.40 -1.45
CA PHE A 251 3.44 -15.34 -2.71
C PHE A 251 2.68 -16.03 -3.85
N LEU A 252 2.12 -17.22 -3.61
CA LEU A 252 1.35 -17.96 -4.61
C LEU A 252 0.05 -17.24 -4.99
N VAL A 253 -0.65 -16.66 -4.04
CA VAL A 253 -1.87 -15.88 -4.29
C VAL A 253 -1.57 -14.64 -5.12
N MET A 254 -0.50 -13.91 -4.80
CA MET A 254 -0.12 -12.69 -5.51
C MET A 254 0.50 -12.94 -6.90
N CYS A 255 1.26 -14.01 -7.04
CA CYS A 255 2.11 -14.22 -8.21
C CYS A 255 1.82 -15.51 -8.97
N GLY A 256 1.19 -16.52 -8.36
CA GLY A 256 1.10 -17.88 -8.91
C GLY A 256 0.50 -17.94 -10.31
N ILE A 257 -0.63 -17.30 -10.53
CA ILE A 257 -1.30 -17.24 -11.84
C ILE A 257 -0.46 -16.48 -12.89
N LEU A 258 0.42 -15.59 -12.45
CA LEU A 258 1.27 -14.77 -13.31
C LEU A 258 2.59 -15.47 -13.67
N LEU A 259 2.98 -16.54 -12.94
CA LEU A 259 4.29 -17.17 -13.08
C LEU A 259 4.66 -17.56 -14.53
N PRO A 260 3.83 -18.28 -15.28
CA PRO A 260 4.22 -18.71 -16.62
C PRO A 260 4.49 -17.54 -17.57
N THR A 261 3.61 -16.54 -17.54
CA THR A 261 3.72 -15.36 -18.42
C THR A 261 4.78 -14.38 -17.95
N GLY A 262 4.94 -14.23 -16.63
CA GLY A 262 5.98 -13.39 -16.04
C GLY A 262 7.40 -13.89 -16.37
N VAL A 263 7.63 -15.20 -16.29
CA VAL A 263 8.90 -15.80 -16.69
C VAL A 263 9.18 -15.59 -18.17
N ILE A 264 8.18 -15.80 -19.03
CA ILE A 264 8.33 -15.55 -20.48
C ILE A 264 8.66 -14.08 -20.74
N GLY A 265 7.93 -13.16 -20.11
CA GLY A 265 8.17 -11.73 -20.24
C GLY A 265 9.54 -11.32 -19.75
N PHE A 266 10.00 -11.83 -18.60
CA PHE A 266 11.33 -11.60 -18.07
C PHE A 266 12.44 -12.08 -19.03
N MET A 267 12.30 -13.29 -19.58
CA MET A 267 13.26 -13.83 -20.54
C MET A 267 13.31 -13.02 -21.84
N LYS A 268 12.15 -12.54 -22.33
CA LYS A 268 12.06 -11.78 -23.58
C LYS A 268 12.44 -10.31 -23.44
N ALA A 269 12.33 -9.75 -22.26
CA ALA A 269 12.72 -8.36 -22.01
C ALA A 269 14.23 -8.18 -22.15
N LYS A 270 14.65 -7.23 -22.99
CA LYS A 270 16.06 -6.94 -23.23
C LYS A 270 16.64 -5.92 -22.24
N ASN A 271 15.79 -5.06 -21.69
CA ASN A 271 16.23 -3.97 -20.84
C ASN A 271 16.54 -4.46 -19.42
N VAL A 272 17.77 -4.27 -18.98
CA VAL A 272 18.27 -4.72 -17.68
C VAL A 272 17.72 -3.88 -16.53
N ILE A 273 17.42 -2.58 -16.75
CA ILE A 273 17.04 -1.65 -15.69
C ILE A 273 15.75 -2.06 -14.96
N LEU A 274 14.79 -2.70 -15.64
CA LEU A 274 13.58 -3.23 -15.01
C LEU A 274 13.78 -4.61 -14.39
N LYS A 275 14.80 -5.37 -14.82
CA LYS A 275 15.12 -6.67 -14.25
C LYS A 275 15.75 -6.56 -12.86
N ILE A 276 16.57 -5.52 -12.64
CA ILE A 276 17.23 -5.30 -11.36
C ILE A 276 16.23 -5.17 -10.20
N PRO A 277 15.25 -4.26 -10.23
CA PRO A 277 14.30 -4.12 -9.12
C PRO A 277 13.44 -5.38 -8.92
N LEU A 278 13.12 -6.12 -9.98
CA LEU A 278 12.45 -7.40 -9.86
C LEU A 278 13.28 -8.42 -9.09
N ILE A 279 14.58 -8.52 -9.39
CA ILE A 279 15.48 -9.46 -8.70
C ILE A 279 15.68 -9.05 -7.24
N ILE A 280 15.87 -7.74 -6.96
CA ILE A 280 16.00 -7.24 -5.59
C ILE A 280 14.75 -7.55 -4.78
N SER A 281 13.57 -7.26 -5.33
CA SER A 281 12.30 -7.52 -4.64
C SER A 281 12.03 -9.03 -4.47
N LEU A 282 12.45 -9.86 -5.42
CA LEU A 282 12.41 -11.33 -5.28
C LEU A 282 13.27 -11.79 -4.09
N VAL A 283 14.51 -11.32 -4.02
CA VAL A 283 15.40 -11.63 -2.89
C VAL A 283 14.80 -11.15 -1.57
N GLY A 284 14.25 -9.92 -1.54
CA GLY A 284 13.54 -9.38 -0.38
C GLY A 284 12.35 -10.25 0.05
N SER A 285 11.58 -10.77 -0.92
CA SER A 285 10.43 -11.65 -0.68
C SER A 285 10.79 -12.97 0.01
N PHE A 286 12.03 -13.44 -0.12
CA PHE A 286 12.49 -14.71 0.44
C PHE A 286 13.50 -14.54 1.59
N THR A 287 13.64 -13.33 2.15
CA THR A 287 14.53 -13.07 3.30
C THR A 287 14.19 -13.90 4.52
N TRP A 288 12.93 -14.31 4.69
CA TRP A 288 12.48 -15.20 5.76
C TRP A 288 13.10 -16.59 5.72
N ILE A 289 13.65 -17.05 4.59
CA ILE A 289 14.38 -18.32 4.51
C ILE A 289 15.72 -18.20 5.24
N ILE A 290 16.36 -17.01 5.17
CA ILE A 290 17.69 -16.78 5.77
C ILE A 290 17.51 -16.33 7.23
N TYR A 291 16.50 -15.51 7.49
CA TYR A 291 16.17 -14.99 8.81
C TYR A 291 14.71 -15.31 9.14
N PRO A 292 14.41 -16.54 9.54
CA PRO A 292 13.07 -16.90 10.00
C PRO A 292 12.71 -16.05 11.23
N ASN A 293 11.46 -15.62 11.27
CA ASN A 293 10.89 -14.87 12.38
C ASN A 293 11.32 -13.38 12.49
N THR A 294 11.85 -12.76 11.45
CA THR A 294 12.14 -11.31 11.47
C THR A 294 11.03 -10.52 10.77
N SER A 295 10.19 -9.87 11.58
CA SER A 295 9.25 -8.84 11.12
C SER A 295 9.97 -7.59 10.58
N ALA A 296 11.20 -7.35 11.01
CA ALA A 296 11.98 -6.16 10.65
C ALA A 296 12.26 -6.03 9.15
N LEU A 297 12.33 -7.13 8.41
CA LEU A 297 12.59 -7.14 6.96
C LEU A 297 11.32 -7.05 6.11
N LEU A 298 10.12 -7.09 6.71
CA LEU A 298 8.82 -6.96 6.07
C LEU A 298 8.70 -7.80 4.77
N PRO A 299 8.89 -9.13 4.82
CA PRO A 299 8.89 -9.97 3.63
C PRO A 299 7.55 -9.95 2.88
N ASP A 300 6.44 -9.76 3.58
CA ASP A 300 5.10 -9.55 3.01
C ASP A 300 5.05 -8.33 2.09
N ARG A 301 5.62 -7.20 2.50
CA ARG A 301 5.71 -6.00 1.65
C ARG A 301 6.61 -6.21 0.45
N TRP A 302 7.72 -6.95 0.62
CA TRP A 302 8.57 -7.32 -0.52
C TRP A 302 7.84 -8.20 -1.52
N ILE A 303 6.98 -9.13 -1.08
CA ILE A 303 6.13 -9.95 -1.96
C ILE A 303 5.19 -9.05 -2.77
N ILE A 304 4.58 -8.04 -2.15
CA ILE A 304 3.71 -7.08 -2.84
C ILE A 304 4.52 -6.31 -3.90
N ILE A 305 5.67 -5.73 -3.52
CA ILE A 305 6.54 -4.98 -4.44
C ILE A 305 6.99 -5.88 -5.59
N PHE A 306 7.43 -7.10 -5.31
CA PHE A 306 7.79 -8.09 -6.33
C PHE A 306 6.63 -8.35 -7.29
N SER A 307 5.44 -8.60 -6.77
CA SER A 307 4.24 -8.87 -7.55
C SER A 307 3.90 -7.71 -8.52
N ILE A 308 4.12 -6.45 -8.10
CA ILE A 308 3.92 -5.29 -8.96
C ILE A 308 4.91 -5.28 -10.14
N PHE A 309 6.20 -5.46 -9.89
CA PHE A 309 7.19 -5.56 -10.96
C PHE A 309 6.93 -6.79 -11.84
N PHE A 310 6.58 -7.91 -11.22
CA PHE A 310 6.31 -9.16 -11.92
C PHE A 310 5.08 -9.08 -12.82
N SER A 311 4.05 -8.34 -12.41
CA SER A 311 2.87 -8.09 -13.24
C SER A 311 3.20 -7.33 -14.54
N ILE A 312 4.17 -6.41 -14.49
CA ILE A 312 4.66 -5.71 -15.70
C ILE A 312 5.27 -6.71 -16.69
N PHE A 313 6.11 -7.61 -16.19
CA PHE A 313 6.69 -8.66 -17.05
C PHE A 313 5.64 -9.67 -17.49
N SER A 314 4.68 -10.01 -16.65
CA SER A 314 3.59 -10.92 -17.00
C SER A 314 2.71 -10.35 -18.12
N GLY A 315 2.31 -9.09 -18.04
CA GLY A 315 1.60 -8.40 -19.11
C GLY A 315 2.40 -8.38 -20.42
N TYR A 316 3.71 -8.10 -20.35
CA TYR A 316 4.59 -8.19 -21.52
C TYR A 316 4.71 -9.62 -22.07
N GLY A 317 4.74 -10.64 -21.20
CA GLY A 317 4.71 -12.05 -21.59
C GLY A 317 3.44 -12.44 -22.34
N PHE A 318 2.25 -11.97 -21.90
CA PHE A 318 1.01 -12.15 -22.63
C PHE A 318 1.07 -11.53 -24.02
N VAL A 319 1.57 -10.29 -24.13
CA VAL A 319 1.74 -9.64 -25.43
C VAL A 319 2.63 -10.48 -26.36
N THR A 320 3.77 -10.97 -25.86
CA THR A 320 4.69 -11.80 -26.66
C THR A 320 4.08 -13.13 -27.08
N LEU A 321 3.27 -13.75 -26.23
CA LEU A 321 2.59 -15.01 -26.55
C LEU A 321 1.52 -14.79 -27.64
N ILE A 322 0.71 -13.75 -27.53
CA ILE A 322 -0.30 -13.39 -28.53
C ILE A 322 0.36 -13.08 -29.90
N GLU A 323 1.47 -12.30 -29.89
CA GLU A 323 2.19 -11.97 -31.10
C GLU A 323 2.88 -13.18 -31.73
N SER A 324 3.34 -14.15 -30.92
CA SER A 324 3.91 -15.39 -31.42
C SER A 324 2.87 -16.39 -31.95
N LYS A 325 1.58 -16.03 -31.97
CA LYS A 325 0.46 -16.89 -32.37
C LYS A 325 0.28 -18.15 -31.52
N ARG A 326 0.94 -18.27 -30.39
CA ARG A 326 0.81 -19.43 -29.49
C ARG A 326 -0.52 -19.44 -28.72
N ILE A 327 -1.11 -18.25 -28.49
CA ILE A 327 -2.41 -18.06 -27.83
C ILE A 327 -3.32 -17.30 -28.79
N ALA A 328 -3.49 -17.76 -30.01
CA ALA A 328 -4.43 -17.14 -30.95
C ALA A 328 -5.81 -17.81 -30.79
N ILE A 329 -6.71 -17.19 -30.02
CA ILE A 329 -8.10 -17.64 -29.84
C ILE A 329 -9.00 -17.13 -30.97
N SER A 330 -8.64 -16.01 -31.57
CA SER A 330 -9.41 -15.35 -32.64
C SER A 330 -8.49 -14.86 -33.76
N HIS A 331 -9.02 -14.79 -34.97
CA HIS A 331 -8.32 -14.19 -36.09
C HIS A 331 -8.01 -12.70 -35.92
N LYS A 332 -8.75 -11.99 -35.00
CA LYS A 332 -8.50 -10.60 -34.62
C LYS A 332 -7.68 -10.54 -33.35
N LYS A 333 -6.42 -10.12 -33.45
CA LYS A 333 -5.51 -9.99 -32.30
C LYS A 333 -6.09 -9.13 -31.16
N LEU A 334 -6.87 -8.10 -31.47
CA LEU A 334 -7.52 -7.25 -30.46
C LEU A 334 -8.45 -8.07 -29.57
N ASN A 335 -9.22 -9.01 -30.13
CA ASN A 335 -10.12 -9.86 -29.36
C ASN A 335 -9.35 -10.73 -28.36
N ASN A 336 -8.14 -11.19 -28.72
CA ASN A 336 -7.32 -11.99 -27.81
C ASN A 336 -6.87 -11.18 -26.59
N TYR A 337 -6.52 -9.89 -26.77
CA TYR A 337 -6.18 -9.01 -25.64
C TYR A 337 -7.38 -8.80 -24.73
N LEU A 338 -8.56 -8.56 -25.30
CA LEU A 338 -9.80 -8.38 -24.53
C LEU A 338 -10.17 -9.65 -23.76
N VAL A 339 -10.12 -10.83 -24.39
CA VAL A 339 -10.44 -12.11 -23.73
C VAL A 339 -9.53 -12.36 -22.53
N ILE A 340 -8.23 -12.07 -22.65
CA ILE A 340 -7.29 -12.23 -21.53
C ILE A 340 -7.54 -11.18 -20.44
N LEU A 341 -7.90 -9.95 -20.84
CA LEU A 341 -8.09 -8.85 -19.89
C LEU A 341 -9.37 -9.01 -19.06
N ILE A 342 -10.45 -9.58 -19.62
CA ILE A 342 -11.75 -9.71 -18.97
C ILE A 342 -11.68 -10.35 -17.57
N PRO A 343 -11.02 -11.50 -17.34
CA PRO A 343 -10.92 -12.08 -16.01
C PRO A 343 -10.26 -11.15 -14.99
N PHE A 344 -9.21 -10.43 -15.39
CA PHE A 344 -8.52 -9.48 -14.50
C PHE A 344 -9.36 -8.24 -14.24
N LEU A 345 -10.06 -7.73 -15.25
CA LEU A 345 -11.03 -6.65 -15.08
C LEU A 345 -12.15 -7.06 -14.12
N PHE A 346 -12.66 -8.27 -14.27
CA PHE A 346 -13.69 -8.80 -13.37
C PHE A 346 -13.19 -8.89 -11.94
N LEU A 347 -12.06 -9.57 -11.71
CA LEU A 347 -11.47 -9.71 -10.36
C LEU A 347 -11.14 -8.35 -9.75
N GLY A 348 -10.50 -7.46 -10.49
CA GLY A 348 -10.18 -6.11 -10.01
C GLY A 348 -11.42 -5.28 -9.71
N SER A 349 -12.48 -5.40 -10.53
CA SER A 349 -13.75 -4.70 -10.30
C SER A 349 -14.48 -5.24 -9.07
N VAL A 350 -14.56 -6.56 -8.91
CA VAL A 350 -15.14 -7.19 -7.70
C VAL A 350 -14.39 -6.72 -6.46
N PHE A 351 -13.07 -6.68 -6.53
CA PHE A 351 -12.25 -6.20 -5.45
C PHE A 351 -12.51 -4.72 -5.13
N ALA A 352 -12.57 -3.85 -6.15
CA ALA A 352 -12.81 -2.41 -5.99
C ALA A 352 -14.23 -2.07 -5.52
N THR A 353 -15.22 -2.91 -5.81
CA THR A 353 -16.62 -2.70 -5.47
C THR A 353 -17.11 -3.59 -4.35
N SER A 354 -16.24 -4.30 -3.68
CA SER A 354 -16.61 -5.16 -2.54
C SER A 354 -17.37 -4.34 -1.49
N PRO A 355 -18.58 -4.77 -1.08
CA PRO A 355 -19.42 -4.00 -0.15
C PRO A 355 -18.76 -3.78 1.21
N ASN A 356 -17.78 -4.54 1.53
CA ASN A 356 -17.03 -4.40 2.77
C ASN A 356 -15.86 -3.43 2.67
N GLY A 357 -15.65 -2.77 1.50
CA GLY A 357 -14.77 -1.61 1.29
C GLY A 357 -13.37 -1.69 1.83
N SER A 358 -13.06 -2.73 2.54
CA SER A 358 -11.77 -2.99 3.07
C SER A 358 -11.07 -3.99 2.14
N TYR A 359 -9.84 -3.71 1.86
CA TYR A 359 -8.99 -4.68 1.21
C TYR A 359 -8.81 -5.98 2.01
N LEU A 360 -9.34 -6.07 3.24
CA LEU A 360 -9.54 -7.33 3.94
C LEU A 360 -10.38 -8.29 3.13
N ASN A 361 -11.30 -7.78 2.35
CA ASN A 361 -12.00 -8.58 1.39
C ASN A 361 -11.23 -8.84 0.09
N PHE A 362 -9.95 -8.55 0.11
CA PHE A 362 -9.02 -9.22 -0.77
C PHE A 362 -9.28 -10.72 -0.85
N TYR A 363 -9.71 -11.28 0.24
CA TYR A 363 -10.13 -12.65 0.40
C TYR A 363 -11.62 -12.88 0.25
N GLY A 364 -12.43 -11.89 -0.10
CA GLY A 364 -13.89 -11.92 -0.02
C GLY A 364 -14.54 -13.25 -0.41
N LEU A 365 -14.17 -13.80 -1.59
CA LEU A 365 -14.60 -15.14 -2.01
C LEU A 365 -13.82 -16.29 -1.33
N PHE A 366 -12.66 -16.00 -0.73
CA PHE A 366 -11.73 -16.97 -0.17
C PHE A 366 -11.40 -16.72 1.30
N HIS A 367 -12.06 -15.76 1.94
CA HIS A 367 -11.78 -15.34 3.31
C HIS A 367 -11.70 -16.52 4.28
N GLU A 368 -12.66 -17.42 4.23
CA GLU A 368 -12.72 -18.62 5.11
C GLU A 368 -11.52 -19.57 4.93
N TYR A 369 -10.90 -19.56 3.74
CA TYR A 369 -9.82 -20.49 3.41
C TYR A 369 -8.43 -19.89 3.55
N VAL A 370 -8.31 -18.57 3.38
CA VAL A 370 -7.01 -17.91 3.22
C VAL A 370 -6.64 -17.03 4.42
N HIS A 371 -7.60 -16.57 5.22
CA HIS A 371 -7.32 -15.67 6.34
C HIS A 371 -6.34 -16.25 7.37
N TYR A 372 -6.33 -17.57 7.56
CA TYR A 372 -5.35 -18.25 8.43
C TYR A 372 -3.90 -18.14 7.95
N TYR A 373 -3.71 -17.90 6.65
CA TYR A 373 -2.40 -17.80 6.01
C TYR A 373 -1.96 -16.35 5.80
N ASP A 374 -2.77 -15.42 6.26
CA ASP A 374 -2.53 -14.01 6.09
C ASP A 374 -1.56 -13.49 7.14
N PRO A 375 -0.54 -12.72 6.78
CA PRO A 375 0.24 -11.99 7.77
C PRO A 375 -0.67 -11.09 8.61
N MET A 376 -0.50 -11.08 9.93
CA MET A 376 -1.32 -10.27 10.84
C MET A 376 -1.31 -8.79 10.46
N THR A 377 -0.21 -8.28 9.90
CA THR A 377 -0.12 -6.92 9.35
C THR A 377 -1.13 -6.64 8.23
N MET A 378 -1.64 -7.68 7.57
CA MET A 378 -2.70 -7.58 6.57
C MET A 378 -4.09 -7.88 7.15
N GLN A 379 -4.18 -8.56 8.29
CA GLN A 379 -5.44 -8.88 8.98
C GLN A 379 -5.97 -7.70 9.81
N TYR A 380 -5.10 -6.89 10.41
CA TYR A 380 -5.51 -5.76 11.26
C TYR A 380 -6.10 -4.56 10.50
N ASN A 381 -6.55 -4.78 9.36
CA ASN A 381 -6.44 -3.74 8.38
C ASN A 381 -7.61 -2.84 8.15
N SER A 382 -8.69 -2.94 8.71
CA SER A 382 -9.77 -1.99 8.68
C SER A 382 -11.06 -2.63 9.10
N ILE A 383 -11.93 -1.85 9.57
CA ILE A 383 -13.32 -2.19 9.72
C ILE A 383 -14.01 -2.05 8.37
N SER A 384 -14.95 -2.91 8.08
CA SER A 384 -15.79 -2.83 6.87
C SER A 384 -16.62 -1.53 6.87
N ILE A 385 -17.15 -1.12 5.74
CA ILE A 385 -18.01 0.07 5.67
C ILE A 385 -19.20 -0.02 6.64
N PRO A 386 -19.96 -1.14 6.70
CA PRO A 386 -21.03 -1.29 7.69
C PRO A 386 -20.53 -1.20 9.14
N GLU A 387 -19.40 -1.85 9.46
CA GLU A 387 -18.81 -1.75 10.80
C GLU A 387 -18.37 -0.32 11.13
N SER A 388 -17.90 0.45 10.17
CA SER A 388 -17.52 1.86 10.40
C SER A 388 -18.72 2.73 10.76
N GLU A 389 -19.87 2.50 10.15
CA GLU A 389 -21.13 3.17 10.51
C GLU A 389 -21.56 2.81 11.95
N SER A 390 -21.46 1.53 12.30
CA SER A 390 -21.73 1.04 13.66
C SER A 390 -20.77 1.65 14.68
N LEU A 391 -19.47 1.77 14.34
CA LEU A 391 -18.46 2.37 15.21
C LEU A 391 -18.69 3.88 15.40
N LEU A 392 -19.00 4.61 14.34
CA LEU A 392 -19.30 6.03 14.42
C LEU A 392 -20.53 6.30 15.28
N SER A 393 -21.57 5.49 15.14
CA SER A 393 -22.76 5.56 16.00
C SER A 393 -22.43 5.33 17.48
N LEU A 394 -21.53 4.40 17.77
CA LEU A 394 -21.02 4.16 19.12
C LEU A 394 -20.20 5.35 19.63
N ILE A 395 -19.31 5.92 18.80
CA ILE A 395 -18.50 7.09 19.20
C ILE A 395 -19.39 8.29 19.50
N ASP A 396 -20.40 8.55 18.67
CA ASP A 396 -21.39 9.59 18.93
C ASP A 396 -22.13 9.35 20.25
N TRP A 397 -22.54 8.12 20.51
CA TRP A 397 -23.16 7.77 21.78
C TRP A 397 -22.20 8.03 22.96
N MET A 398 -20.91 7.61 22.85
CA MET A 398 -19.90 7.87 23.88
C MET A 398 -19.71 9.36 24.13
N ASN A 399 -19.63 10.16 23.07
CA ASN A 399 -19.45 11.61 23.16
C ASN A 399 -20.63 12.28 23.91
N ASN A 400 -21.83 11.74 23.83
CA ASN A 400 -23.03 12.30 24.46
C ASN A 400 -23.33 11.72 25.85
N ASN A 401 -22.92 10.47 26.14
CA ASN A 401 -23.42 9.74 27.31
C ASN A 401 -22.33 9.33 28.31
N THR A 402 -21.03 9.38 27.95
CA THR A 402 -19.97 9.12 28.90
C THR A 402 -19.40 10.43 29.49
N PRO A 403 -18.97 10.46 30.75
CA PRO A 403 -18.38 11.65 31.36
C PRO A 403 -17.13 12.14 30.62
N SER A 404 -16.93 13.46 30.56
CA SER A 404 -15.68 14.03 30.05
C SER A 404 -14.49 13.54 30.90
N GLY A 405 -13.37 13.22 30.26
CA GLY A 405 -12.20 12.64 30.91
C GLY A 405 -12.26 11.13 31.16
N SER A 406 -13.35 10.45 30.75
CA SER A 406 -13.44 8.99 30.85
C SER A 406 -12.34 8.30 30.07
N ILE A 407 -11.91 7.16 30.58
CA ILE A 407 -10.97 6.27 29.92
C ILE A 407 -11.77 5.22 29.16
N ILE A 408 -11.46 5.06 27.88
CA ILE A 408 -12.03 4.05 26.99
C ILE A 408 -10.90 3.14 26.56
N MET A 409 -11.09 1.84 26.72
CA MET A 409 -10.13 0.82 26.31
C MET A 409 -10.68 0.01 25.16
N GLY A 410 -9.83 -0.33 24.19
CA GLY A 410 -10.25 -1.13 23.04
C GLY A 410 -9.07 -1.68 22.25
N SER A 411 -9.37 -2.31 21.14
CA SER A 411 -8.35 -2.88 20.28
C SER A 411 -7.67 -1.82 19.40
N LYS A 412 -6.48 -2.14 18.95
CA LYS A 412 -5.62 -1.23 18.17
C LYS A 412 -6.22 -0.88 16.80
N HIS A 413 -6.99 -1.76 16.19
CA HIS A 413 -7.50 -1.54 14.84
C HIS A 413 -8.49 -0.38 14.73
N ILE A 414 -9.16 0.00 15.83
CA ILE A 414 -10.10 1.12 15.86
C ILE A 414 -9.46 2.43 16.36
N ARG A 415 -8.16 2.41 16.68
CA ARG A 415 -7.45 3.55 17.27
C ARG A 415 -7.65 4.83 16.48
N GLY A 416 -7.45 4.79 15.18
CA GLY A 416 -7.53 5.98 14.33
C GLY A 416 -8.92 6.61 14.34
N TRP A 417 -9.97 5.80 14.35
CA TRP A 417 -11.35 6.26 14.47
C TRP A 417 -11.58 6.98 15.79
N MET A 418 -11.06 6.44 16.90
CA MET A 418 -11.15 7.07 18.21
C MET A 418 -10.37 8.39 18.27
N GLU A 419 -9.15 8.43 17.73
CA GLU A 419 -8.34 9.66 17.67
C GLU A 419 -9.00 10.75 16.79
N LEU A 420 -9.78 10.36 15.79
CA LEU A 420 -10.45 11.29 14.89
C LEU A 420 -11.75 11.85 15.47
N GLU A 421 -12.57 11.02 16.10
CA GLU A 421 -13.96 11.34 16.36
C GLU A 421 -14.34 11.36 17.86
N LEU A 422 -13.47 10.82 18.75
CA LEU A 422 -13.74 10.83 20.19
C LEU A 422 -13.33 12.17 20.80
N GLU A 423 -14.25 12.81 21.51
CA GLU A 423 -14.08 14.15 22.08
C GLU A 423 -13.85 14.10 23.61
N ASN A 424 -12.83 14.82 24.10
CA ASN A 424 -12.59 15.02 25.54
C ASN A 424 -12.53 13.73 26.40
N ARG A 425 -12.11 12.60 25.80
CA ARG A 425 -11.92 11.30 26.46
C ARG A 425 -10.57 10.74 26.04
N THR A 426 -10.05 9.80 26.82
CA THR A 426 -8.77 9.17 26.55
C THR A 426 -8.99 7.76 26.03
N PHE A 427 -8.56 7.48 24.82
CA PHE A 427 -8.56 6.12 24.28
C PHE A 427 -7.23 5.43 24.57
N LEU A 428 -7.31 4.28 25.20
CA LEU A 428 -6.17 3.40 25.45
C LEU A 428 -6.36 2.12 24.63
N PHE A 429 -5.34 1.73 23.93
CA PHE A 429 -5.41 0.53 23.08
C PHE A 429 -4.33 -0.47 23.46
N SER A 430 -4.66 -1.76 23.33
CA SER A 430 -3.72 -2.85 23.50
C SER A 430 -4.08 -3.97 22.52
N ASP A 431 -3.07 -4.68 22.07
CA ASP A 431 -3.24 -5.93 21.32
C ASP A 431 -3.66 -7.06 22.29
N ASN A 432 -3.44 -6.88 23.60
CA ASN A 432 -3.89 -7.80 24.64
C ASN A 432 -4.63 -7.03 25.74
N ILE A 433 -5.94 -6.99 25.65
CA ILE A 433 -6.82 -6.33 26.63
C ILE A 433 -6.66 -6.94 28.02
N THR A 434 -6.37 -8.24 28.12
CA THR A 434 -6.16 -8.95 29.38
C THR A 434 -5.01 -8.39 30.20
N ASP A 435 -3.91 -7.99 29.54
CA ASP A 435 -2.78 -7.39 30.25
C ASP A 435 -3.12 -6.00 30.83
N MET A 436 -3.96 -5.24 30.11
CA MET A 436 -4.45 -3.96 30.61
C MET A 436 -5.37 -4.14 31.82
N LEU A 437 -6.26 -5.13 31.78
CA LEU A 437 -7.15 -5.48 32.90
C LEU A 437 -6.36 -5.93 34.14
N ASN A 438 -5.33 -6.75 33.92
CA ASN A 438 -4.47 -7.29 35.00
C ASN A 438 -3.55 -6.22 35.60
N SER A 439 -3.27 -5.13 34.91
CA SER A 439 -2.41 -4.05 35.44
C SER A 439 -3.01 -3.33 36.67
N ASN A 440 -4.30 -3.49 36.92
CA ASN A 440 -5.05 -2.87 38.01
C ASN A 440 -4.86 -1.34 38.14
N LYS A 441 -4.45 -0.69 37.06
CA LYS A 441 -4.08 0.73 37.04
C LYS A 441 -5.28 1.66 37.16
N TYR A 442 -6.46 1.21 36.71
CA TYR A 442 -7.67 2.03 36.64
C TYR A 442 -8.78 1.41 37.47
N SER A 443 -9.46 2.24 38.26
CA SER A 443 -10.58 1.83 39.09
C SER A 443 -11.92 1.81 38.35
N GLU A 444 -12.03 2.65 37.32
CA GLU A 444 -13.25 2.81 36.52
C GLU A 444 -12.87 3.18 35.08
N PHE A 445 -13.47 2.50 34.10
CA PHE A 445 -13.24 2.73 32.68
C PHE A 445 -14.31 2.07 31.82
N TYR A 446 -14.35 2.43 30.56
CA TYR A 446 -15.20 1.78 29.54
C TYR A 446 -14.36 0.84 28.67
N LEU A 447 -14.88 -0.36 28.46
CA LEU A 447 -14.23 -1.36 27.61
C LEU A 447 -15.06 -1.61 26.37
N LEU A 448 -14.43 -1.42 25.22
CA LEU A 448 -15.01 -1.74 23.94
C LEU A 448 -14.52 -3.11 23.48
N ASP A 449 -15.45 -4.07 23.46
CA ASP A 449 -15.17 -5.44 23.04
C ASP A 449 -16.45 -6.09 22.47
N SER A 450 -16.29 -6.84 21.38
CA SER A 450 -17.37 -7.63 20.78
C SER A 450 -17.57 -9.01 21.45
N ASN A 451 -16.53 -9.55 22.11
CA ASN A 451 -16.51 -10.94 22.61
C ASN A 451 -15.89 -11.08 24.00
N LEU A 452 -16.39 -10.28 24.95
CA LEU A 452 -15.84 -10.27 26.31
C LEU A 452 -16.08 -11.60 27.02
N ASP A 453 -15.00 -12.32 27.36
CA ASP A 453 -15.08 -13.48 28.24
C ASP A 453 -15.23 -13.03 29.71
N ARG A 454 -16.37 -13.36 30.31
CA ARG A 454 -16.68 -13.00 31.71
C ARG A 454 -15.64 -13.49 32.72
N HIS A 455 -14.88 -14.53 32.40
CA HIS A 455 -13.79 -15.02 33.27
C HIS A 455 -12.63 -14.03 33.38
N GLN A 456 -12.46 -13.16 32.41
CA GLN A 456 -11.40 -12.11 32.44
C GLN A 456 -11.77 -10.92 33.32
N LEU A 457 -13.03 -10.79 33.75
CA LEU A 457 -13.55 -9.66 34.53
C LEU A 457 -13.74 -9.95 36.02
N GLN A 458 -13.10 -10.98 36.57
CA GLN A 458 -13.32 -11.41 37.96
C GLN A 458 -13.13 -10.30 39.02
N ASN A 459 -12.30 -9.30 38.70
CA ASN A 459 -12.01 -8.18 39.59
C ASN A 459 -12.85 -6.91 39.30
N TYR A 460 -13.78 -6.98 38.35
CA TYR A 460 -14.58 -5.83 37.95
C TYR A 460 -16.08 -6.17 37.90
N SER A 461 -16.90 -5.23 38.38
CA SER A 461 -18.32 -5.24 38.05
C SER A 461 -18.54 -4.66 36.67
N SER A 462 -19.21 -5.37 35.78
CA SER A 462 -19.48 -4.95 34.41
C SER A 462 -20.94 -4.62 34.21
N THR A 463 -21.22 -3.48 33.61
CA THR A 463 -22.56 -3.10 33.13
C THR A 463 -22.49 -2.78 31.65
N LEU A 464 -23.36 -3.39 30.85
CA LEU A 464 -23.48 -3.07 29.43
C LEU A 464 -24.08 -1.67 29.30
N SER A 465 -23.30 -0.74 28.71
CA SER A 465 -23.69 0.66 28.53
C SER A 465 -24.29 0.94 27.16
N TYR A 466 -23.73 0.28 26.13
CA TYR A 466 -24.21 0.39 24.76
C TYR A 466 -23.95 -0.92 24.00
N ASN A 467 -24.84 -1.22 23.07
CA ASN A 467 -24.70 -2.36 22.17
C ASN A 467 -25.33 -2.06 20.81
N ASN A 468 -24.63 -2.40 19.75
CA ASN A 468 -25.17 -2.45 18.39
C ASN A 468 -24.77 -3.79 17.74
N THR A 469 -24.92 -3.91 16.41
CA THR A 469 -24.65 -5.15 15.68
C THR A 469 -23.21 -5.64 15.81
N ASP A 470 -22.24 -4.71 15.89
CA ASP A 470 -20.81 -5.01 15.73
C ASP A 470 -20.01 -4.73 16.99
N PHE A 471 -20.49 -3.83 17.87
CA PHE A 471 -19.74 -3.34 19.01
C PHE A 471 -20.56 -3.32 20.28
N SER A 472 -19.92 -3.74 21.39
CA SER A 472 -20.47 -3.65 22.75
C SER A 472 -19.56 -2.82 23.64
N LEU A 473 -20.13 -1.85 24.38
CA LEU A 473 -19.41 -1.02 25.33
C LEU A 473 -19.83 -1.40 26.76
N TYR A 474 -18.89 -1.80 27.57
CA TYR A 474 -19.09 -2.16 28.96
C TYR A 474 -18.48 -1.10 29.86
N HIS A 475 -19.25 -0.65 30.85
CA HIS A 475 -18.74 0.15 31.94
C HIS A 475 -18.21 -0.77 33.02
N LEU A 476 -16.94 -0.66 33.36
CA LEU A 476 -16.24 -1.50 34.32
C LEU A 476 -15.85 -0.70 35.55
N LYS A 477 -16.23 -1.21 36.73
CA LYS A 477 -15.81 -0.69 38.03
C LYS A 477 -15.13 -1.79 38.82
N ARG A 478 -13.98 -1.49 39.41
CA ARG A 478 -13.25 -2.44 40.23
C ARG A 478 -14.07 -2.82 41.47
N ILE A 479 -14.19 -4.11 41.72
CA ILE A 479 -14.76 -4.64 42.95
C ILE A 479 -13.71 -4.45 44.05
N GLY A 480 -14.02 -3.60 45.06
CA GLY A 480 -13.12 -3.26 46.14
C GLY A 480 -12.82 -4.42 47.06
#